data_093dd4ea1878880b10535396e6711e2e
#
_entry.id   093dd4ea1878880b10535396e6711e2e
#
_cell.length_a   1.000
_cell.length_b   1.000
_cell.length_c   1.000
_cell.angle_alpha   90.00
_cell.angle_beta   90.00
_cell.angle_gamma   90.00
#
_symmetry.space_group_name_H-M   'P 1'
#
loop_
_entity.id
_entity.type
_entity.pdbx_description
1 polymer ?
#
loop_
_entity_poly.entity_id
_entity_poly.type
_entity_poly.pdbx_seq_one_letter_code
_entity_poly.pdbx_strand_id
1 'polypeptide(L)'
;MKRHYAILTLIVAVMAVVTAGCQKDEDTVTLIAEIQKPLNGNVGQHIDESALYWLNGDEVFINNATYPVSAASGVLARIENVASANSYQAIYPAGIVAENSKNSNSSSLPVILPTKQTFQLANGHQRVEMPMAAHLTSGNTLRFYSLCSIVRVTVSNPLDRALPLACIELRARTAKLSGAGTATVVRQESGHIDMSNNALDFVFLIFTNDCPATVEAQGTSTFDIVVPPFTTDDMTLTLYTTDGYMCEVGKEKVALAQNAVDTVALNVTELTEAPHAKLISGLDFNAAIPRNDKTKSVVFEYNSPVSSGTLLSTPDSPVPIYGNLDGTTWRVSTRASQIHANPDCSFMFKCEWTYSRTHGGRRVRHIHLLLKKIDFGNGFNTDSVTNMRGMFLSCQDLTGLDVSSFNTENVTDMRGMFYTCWSLTNLEVSKFNTEKVTGMNSMFFLCKKVTELDVSGFNTSKVTDMNNMFSRCNGLTSLDLSNFNTEKVTDMSYMFYQCINMTNLNLSHFDMSGVSNKQDMCRDLSTESGACTITCPTAVRTALEHGTDLPTSGVVFTWVTP
;
A
#
# COMPACT_ATOMS: atom_id res chain seq x y z
N MET A 1 5.02 24.54 42.81
CA MET A 1 6.35 25.15 42.91
C MET A 1 7.52 24.30 42.44
N LYS A 2 7.54 22.99 42.67
CA LYS A 2 8.68 22.13 42.21
C LYS A 2 8.76 21.83 40.72
N ARG A 3 7.66 21.94 39.94
CA ARG A 3 7.66 21.76 38.48
C ARG A 3 8.16 22.97 37.68
N HIS A 4 8.00 24.18 38.21
CA HIS A 4 8.47 25.41 37.55
C HIS A 4 10.00 25.57 37.61
N TYR A 5 10.65 25.02 38.64
CA TYR A 5 12.11 25.03 38.73
C TYR A 5 12.81 24.06 37.77
N ALA A 6 12.15 22.95 37.41
CA ALA A 6 12.70 21.99 36.46
C ALA A 6 12.73 22.55 35.03
N ILE A 7 11.69 23.33 34.66
CA ILE A 7 11.60 23.96 33.34
C ILE A 7 12.62 25.11 33.23
N LEU A 8 12.79 25.92 34.30
CA LEU A 8 13.76 27.00 34.32
C LEU A 8 15.22 26.46 34.28
N THR A 9 15.49 25.33 34.92
CA THR A 9 16.81 24.70 34.92
C THR A 9 17.14 24.07 33.57
N LEU A 10 16.15 23.56 32.84
CA LEU A 10 16.34 23.03 31.50
C LEU A 10 16.58 24.15 30.47
N ILE A 11 15.90 25.30 30.60
CA ILE A 11 16.14 26.49 29.77
C ILE A 11 17.55 27.04 29.99
N VAL A 12 18.02 27.08 31.23
CA VAL A 12 19.39 27.54 31.56
C VAL A 12 20.44 26.55 31.08
N ALA A 13 20.20 25.22 31.18
CA ALA A 13 21.12 24.21 30.66
C ALA A 13 21.22 24.22 29.12
N VAL A 14 20.13 24.52 28.42
CA VAL A 14 20.11 24.70 26.95
C VAL A 14 20.85 25.98 26.53
N MET A 15 20.79 27.07 27.34
CA MET A 15 21.56 28.28 27.08
C MET A 15 23.07 28.14 27.40
N ALA A 16 23.44 27.29 28.37
CA ALA A 16 24.85 27.14 28.76
C ALA A 16 25.70 26.32 27.79
N VAL A 17 25.09 25.50 26.94
CA VAL A 17 25.80 24.72 25.89
C VAL A 17 26.12 25.55 24.63
N VAL A 18 25.51 26.73 24.48
CA VAL A 18 25.73 27.60 23.32
C VAL A 18 27.08 28.34 23.37
N THR A 19 27.81 28.33 24.48
CA THR A 19 29.07 29.09 24.62
C THR A 19 30.36 28.29 24.52
N ALA A 20 30.32 26.98 24.26
CA ALA A 20 31.54 26.17 24.11
C ALA A 20 31.69 25.66 22.68
N GLY A 21 32.30 26.47 21.81
CA GLY A 21 33.10 26.00 20.68
C GLY A 21 32.36 25.46 19.46
N CYS A 22 31.88 26.34 18.58
CA CYS A 22 31.76 26.04 17.16
C CYS A 22 32.49 27.12 16.36
N GLN A 23 33.32 26.73 15.41
CA GLN A 23 33.73 27.56 14.29
C GLN A 23 32.46 27.99 13.58
N LYS A 24 32.22 29.30 13.48
CA LYS A 24 31.12 29.89 12.72
C LYS A 24 31.35 29.60 11.23
N ASP A 25 30.50 28.78 10.64
CA ASP A 25 30.09 29.04 9.27
C ASP A 25 29.18 30.29 9.38
N GLU A 26 29.62 31.42 8.80
CA GLU A 26 28.97 32.76 8.99
C GLU A 26 27.57 32.84 8.40
N ASP A 27 27.08 31.78 7.71
CA ASP A 27 25.85 31.76 6.93
C ASP A 27 24.71 30.91 7.52
N THR A 28 24.89 30.27 8.68
CA THR A 28 23.82 29.43 9.28
C THR A 28 23.60 29.73 10.77
N VAL A 29 22.37 29.47 11.24
CA VAL A 29 21.95 29.65 12.63
C VAL A 29 21.22 28.40 13.14
N THR A 30 21.16 28.24 14.45
CA THR A 30 20.29 27.26 15.12
C THR A 30 19.07 27.98 15.67
N LEU A 31 17.88 27.50 15.26
CA LEU A 31 16.59 28.00 15.77
C LEU A 31 16.00 27.01 16.78
N ILE A 32 15.22 27.55 17.70
CA ILE A 32 14.40 26.77 18.64
C ILE A 32 12.96 26.79 18.12
N ALA A 33 12.36 25.62 17.93
CA ALA A 33 10.97 25.46 17.60
C ALA A 33 10.17 25.22 18.89
N GLU A 34 9.13 26.04 19.13
CA GLU A 34 8.26 25.92 20.29
C GLU A 34 6.79 25.86 19.83
N ILE A 35 6.09 24.79 20.17
CA ILE A 35 4.66 24.67 19.91
C ILE A 35 3.91 25.50 20.96
N GLN A 36 3.12 26.46 20.51
CA GLN A 36 2.32 27.33 21.39
C GLN A 36 1.00 26.65 21.73
N LYS A 37 0.65 26.70 23.01
CA LYS A 37 -0.68 26.29 23.48
C LYS A 37 -1.75 27.28 22.97
N PRO A 38 -3.00 26.83 22.74
CA PRO A 38 -4.10 27.72 22.42
C PRO A 38 -4.28 28.80 23.50
N LEU A 39 -4.39 30.05 23.08
CA LEU A 39 -4.39 31.22 24.01
C LEU A 39 -5.70 31.44 24.78
N ASN A 40 -6.81 30.73 24.47
CA ASN A 40 -8.11 31.01 25.11
C ASN A 40 -8.85 29.76 25.53
N GLY A 41 -8.89 29.53 26.84
CA GLY A 41 -9.80 28.66 27.50
C GLY A 41 -11.21 29.19 27.55
N ASN A 42 -12.02 28.98 26.53
CA ASN A 42 -13.47 28.99 26.69
C ASN A 42 -14.08 28.01 25.67
N VAL A 43 -14.80 27.04 26.23
CA VAL A 43 -15.71 26.08 25.62
C VAL A 43 -15.04 24.89 24.91
N GLY A 44 -15.12 23.75 25.58
CA GLY A 44 -14.98 22.42 25.01
C GLY A 44 -13.55 21.94 24.88
N GLN A 45 -13.24 20.94 25.59
CA GLN A 45 -12.09 20.02 25.57
C GLN A 45 -10.82 20.54 24.87
N HIS A 46 -9.79 20.81 25.65
CA HIS A 46 -8.45 21.12 25.19
C HIS A 46 -7.93 19.97 24.31
N ILE A 47 -7.20 20.32 23.25
CA ILE A 47 -6.31 19.36 22.58
C ILE A 47 -5.43 18.75 23.67
N ASP A 48 -5.46 17.45 23.82
CA ASP A 48 -4.65 16.76 24.81
C ASP A 48 -3.17 17.07 24.55
N GLU A 49 -2.49 17.61 25.56
CA GLU A 49 -1.05 17.97 25.46
C GLU A 49 -0.17 16.79 25.04
N SER A 50 -0.67 15.55 25.19
CA SER A 50 0.00 14.32 24.76
C SER A 50 -0.02 14.10 23.25
N ALA A 51 -0.86 14.78 22.49
CA ALA A 51 -1.03 14.57 21.04
C ALA A 51 -0.16 15.51 20.18
N LEU A 52 0.30 16.67 20.74
CA LEU A 52 1.11 17.65 20.02
C LEU A 52 2.51 17.74 20.63
N TYR A 53 3.49 17.14 19.97
CA TYR A 53 4.89 17.19 20.36
C TYR A 53 5.79 16.96 19.14
N TRP A 54 7.01 17.50 19.22
CA TRP A 54 8.04 17.28 18.21
C TRP A 54 8.62 15.88 18.28
N LEU A 55 8.90 15.29 17.14
CA LEU A 55 9.74 14.11 17.00
C LEU A 55 11.06 14.47 16.29
N ASN A 56 12.13 13.77 16.64
CA ASN A 56 13.37 13.86 15.87
C ASN A 56 13.14 13.38 14.45
N GLY A 57 13.53 14.21 13.48
CA GLY A 57 13.29 13.94 12.07
C GLY A 57 12.00 14.55 11.51
N ASP A 58 11.13 15.16 12.33
CA ASP A 58 10.05 16.00 11.81
C ASP A 58 10.64 17.08 10.89
N GLU A 59 9.95 17.37 9.78
CA GLU A 59 10.45 18.33 8.80
C GLU A 59 9.68 19.65 8.87
N VAL A 60 10.42 20.76 8.97
CA VAL A 60 9.88 22.12 8.97
C VAL A 60 10.39 22.85 7.73
N PHE A 61 9.46 23.45 6.99
CA PHE A 61 9.80 24.36 5.90
C PHE A 61 10.07 25.75 6.47
N ILE A 62 11.26 26.33 6.21
CA ILE A 62 11.65 27.65 6.69
C ILE A 62 12.13 28.45 5.49
N ASN A 63 11.50 29.60 5.24
CA ASN A 63 11.74 30.45 4.08
C ASN A 63 11.64 29.65 2.78
N ASN A 64 12.76 29.14 2.25
CA ASN A 64 12.80 28.47 0.95
C ASN A 64 13.37 27.04 1.04
N ALA A 65 13.55 26.49 2.22
CA ALA A 65 14.16 25.17 2.42
C ALA A 65 13.49 24.38 3.54
N THR A 66 13.67 23.07 3.49
CA THR A 66 13.19 22.12 4.50
C THR A 66 14.33 21.72 5.42
N TYR A 67 14.08 21.72 6.73
CA TYR A 67 15.05 21.39 7.77
C TYR A 67 14.47 20.34 8.71
N PRO A 68 15.27 19.32 9.08
CA PRO A 68 14.86 18.35 10.08
C PRO A 68 14.90 18.93 11.49
N VAL A 69 13.99 18.49 12.31
CA VAL A 69 13.95 18.78 13.75
C VAL A 69 14.89 17.82 14.48
N SER A 70 15.68 18.36 15.40
CA SER A 70 16.59 17.58 16.26
C SER A 70 16.36 17.90 17.73
N ALA A 71 16.87 17.04 18.61
CA ALA A 71 16.77 17.19 20.07
C ALA A 71 15.36 17.54 20.56
N ALA A 72 14.35 16.85 20.01
CA ALA A 72 12.95 17.05 20.35
C ALA A 72 12.66 16.63 21.81
N SER A 73 11.96 17.50 22.55
CA SER A 73 11.55 17.26 23.93
C SER A 73 10.18 17.89 24.18
N GLY A 74 9.13 17.12 23.98
CA GLY A 74 7.75 17.61 24.08
C GLY A 74 7.46 18.71 23.07
N VAL A 75 7.09 19.91 23.54
CA VAL A 75 6.77 21.06 22.70
C VAL A 75 7.98 21.85 22.20
N LEU A 76 9.19 21.49 22.63
CA LEU A 76 10.45 22.17 22.25
C LEU A 76 11.32 21.25 21.39
N ALA A 77 11.96 21.84 20.38
CA ALA A 77 12.93 21.15 19.53
C ALA A 77 13.98 22.14 18.98
N ARG A 78 15.04 21.61 18.36
CA ARG A 78 16.04 22.38 17.64
C ARG A 78 15.93 22.16 16.14
N ILE A 79 16.23 23.23 15.41
CA ILE A 79 16.39 23.21 13.96
C ILE A 79 17.77 23.78 13.68
N GLU A 80 18.68 22.93 13.21
CA GLU A 80 20.10 23.28 13.04
C GLU A 80 20.40 23.63 11.58
N ASN A 81 21.48 24.36 11.35
CA ASN A 81 21.99 24.72 10.03
C ASN A 81 21.00 25.51 9.16
N VAL A 82 20.11 26.29 9.76
CA VAL A 82 19.17 27.14 9.03
C VAL A 82 19.93 28.31 8.42
N ALA A 83 19.70 28.60 7.14
CA ALA A 83 20.31 29.77 6.47
C ALA A 83 19.99 31.06 7.22
N SER A 84 21.00 31.89 7.48
CA SER A 84 20.86 33.14 8.20
C SER A 84 19.99 34.12 7.41
N ALA A 85 18.99 34.73 8.06
CA ALA A 85 18.06 35.69 7.46
C ALA A 85 17.59 36.73 8.45
N ASN A 86 17.11 37.88 7.93
CA ASN A 86 16.56 38.96 8.76
C ASN A 86 15.20 38.62 9.39
N SER A 87 14.51 37.64 8.80
CA SER A 87 13.25 37.08 9.32
C SER A 87 13.06 35.66 8.85
N TYR A 88 12.33 34.87 9.63
CA TYR A 88 12.04 33.46 9.33
C TYR A 88 10.53 33.27 9.33
N GLN A 89 10.03 32.68 8.23
CA GLN A 89 8.68 32.13 8.14
C GLN A 89 8.79 30.60 8.10
N ALA A 90 8.01 29.93 8.90
CA ALA A 90 8.07 28.48 9.03
C ALA A 90 6.67 27.86 8.96
N ILE A 91 6.59 26.71 8.30
CA ILE A 91 5.39 25.87 8.20
C ILE A 91 5.76 24.43 8.60
N TYR A 92 4.91 23.82 9.39
CA TYR A 92 4.98 22.40 9.75
C TYR A 92 3.62 21.72 9.44
N PRO A 93 3.58 20.49 8.95
CA PRO A 93 4.72 19.75 8.38
C PRO A 93 5.16 20.36 7.03
N ALA A 94 6.44 20.22 6.69
CA ALA A 94 7.00 20.80 5.45
C ALA A 94 6.29 20.30 4.17
N GLY A 95 5.79 19.07 4.20
CA GLY A 95 5.11 18.41 3.09
C GLY A 95 3.82 19.09 2.63
N ILE A 96 3.19 19.95 3.44
CA ILE A 96 1.96 20.65 3.04
C ILE A 96 2.23 21.90 2.20
N VAL A 97 3.46 22.39 2.10
CA VAL A 97 3.80 23.57 1.27
C VAL A 97 3.77 23.18 -0.21
N ALA A 98 2.96 23.89 -1.00
CA ALA A 98 2.85 23.63 -2.43
C ALA A 98 4.19 23.82 -3.15
N GLU A 99 4.59 22.87 -4.02
CA GLU A 99 5.92 22.86 -4.66
C GLU A 99 6.25 24.13 -5.43
N ASN A 100 5.27 24.72 -6.10
CA ASN A 100 5.44 25.97 -6.86
C ASN A 100 5.69 27.21 -6.00
N SER A 101 5.59 27.10 -4.70
CA SER A 101 5.65 28.19 -3.73
C SER A 101 6.91 28.19 -2.88
N LYS A 102 7.77 27.18 -3.02
CA LYS A 102 8.99 27.01 -2.24
C LYS A 102 10.04 28.12 -2.45
N ASN A 103 9.79 29.05 -3.38
CA ASN A 103 10.67 30.19 -3.71
C ASN A 103 10.06 31.56 -3.41
N SER A 104 8.99 31.65 -2.60
CA SER A 104 8.32 32.93 -2.30
C SER A 104 8.65 33.45 -0.90
N ASN A 105 9.13 34.70 -0.79
CA ASN A 105 9.33 35.41 0.47
C ASN A 105 8.03 36.12 0.92
N SER A 106 6.87 35.59 0.56
CA SER A 106 5.56 36.17 0.88
C SER A 106 5.13 35.87 2.32
N SER A 107 4.44 36.77 2.98
CA SER A 107 3.80 36.53 4.28
C SER A 107 2.67 35.52 4.23
N SER A 108 2.27 35.09 3.01
CA SER A 108 1.26 34.10 2.74
C SER A 108 1.86 33.00 1.90
N LEU A 109 1.77 31.73 2.34
CA LEU A 109 2.30 30.57 1.65
C LEU A 109 1.16 29.67 1.15
N PRO A 110 1.10 29.35 -0.14
CA PRO A 110 0.21 28.33 -0.64
C PRO A 110 0.53 26.96 -0.02
N VAL A 111 -0.49 26.30 0.51
CA VAL A 111 -0.41 24.99 1.16
C VAL A 111 -1.46 24.05 0.59
N ILE A 112 -1.22 22.75 0.76
CA ILE A 112 -2.16 21.70 0.37
C ILE A 112 -2.42 20.84 1.61
N LEU A 113 -3.62 20.92 2.16
CA LEU A 113 -4.03 20.04 3.24
C LEU A 113 -4.35 18.64 2.67
N PRO A 114 -3.84 17.57 3.30
CA PRO A 114 -4.01 16.23 2.79
C PRO A 114 -5.49 15.80 2.82
N THR A 115 -5.96 15.25 1.71
CA THR A 115 -7.29 14.62 1.62
C THR A 115 -7.34 13.29 2.37
N LYS A 116 -6.19 12.64 2.52
CA LYS A 116 -6.01 11.40 3.27
C LYS A 116 -5.03 11.64 4.40
N GLN A 117 -5.45 11.35 5.62
CA GLN A 117 -4.61 11.36 6.81
C GLN A 117 -4.41 9.91 7.23
N THR A 118 -3.17 9.51 7.47
CA THR A 118 -2.87 8.14 7.90
C THR A 118 -2.91 8.06 9.42
N PHE A 119 -3.67 7.11 9.95
CA PHE A 119 -3.64 6.81 11.38
C PHE A 119 -2.27 6.28 11.77
N GLN A 120 -1.67 6.87 12.78
CA GLN A 120 -0.36 6.50 13.31
C GLN A 120 -0.38 6.50 14.83
N LEU A 121 0.37 5.58 15.44
CA LEU A 121 0.59 5.54 16.87
C LEU A 121 2.04 5.88 17.19
N ALA A 122 2.23 6.78 18.14
CA ALA A 122 3.53 7.06 18.71
C ALA A 122 3.42 7.07 20.24
N ASN A 123 4.26 6.30 20.92
CA ASN A 123 4.23 6.12 22.38
C ASN A 123 2.85 5.67 22.93
N GLY A 124 2.10 4.88 22.15
CA GLY A 124 0.77 4.37 22.54
C GLY A 124 -0.39 5.35 22.35
N HIS A 125 -0.16 6.54 21.80
CA HIS A 125 -1.18 7.56 21.49
C HIS A 125 -1.25 7.82 19.99
N GLN A 126 -2.43 8.21 19.49
CA GLN A 126 -2.55 8.65 18.11
C GLN A 126 -1.67 9.88 17.90
N ARG A 127 -0.78 9.80 16.90
CA ARG A 127 -0.04 10.96 16.43
C ARG A 127 -0.89 11.76 15.45
N VAL A 128 -0.96 13.07 15.70
CA VAL A 128 -1.65 14.01 14.83
C VAL A 128 -0.64 15.00 14.27
N GLU A 129 -0.49 15.04 12.94
CA GLU A 129 0.32 16.06 12.27
C GLU A 129 -0.52 17.32 12.08
N MET A 130 -0.48 18.20 13.08
CA MET A 130 -1.22 19.46 13.07
C MET A 130 -0.49 20.48 12.21
N PRO A 131 -1.08 21.00 11.13
CA PRO A 131 -0.53 22.13 10.39
C PRO A 131 -0.34 23.34 11.29
N MET A 132 0.90 23.83 11.35
CA MET A 132 1.30 24.95 12.20
C MET A 132 2.14 25.95 11.42
N ALA A 133 2.10 27.21 11.81
CA ALA A 133 2.93 28.23 11.23
C ALA A 133 3.59 29.11 12.31
N ALA A 134 4.79 29.62 11.98
CA ALA A 134 5.55 30.52 12.82
C ALA A 134 6.17 31.65 11.99
N HIS A 135 6.34 32.83 12.62
CA HIS A 135 7.09 33.93 12.05
C HIS A 135 8.01 34.53 13.11
N LEU A 136 9.28 34.76 12.76
CA LEU A 136 10.29 35.31 13.63
C LEU A 136 10.99 36.50 12.96
N THR A 137 10.98 37.67 13.61
CA THR A 137 11.67 38.87 13.15
C THR A 137 12.89 39.26 13.98
N SER A 138 13.03 38.64 15.17
CA SER A 138 14.19 38.85 16.05
C SER A 138 14.31 37.68 17.05
N GLY A 139 15.54 37.37 17.47
CA GLY A 139 15.83 36.24 18.36
C GLY A 139 16.05 34.92 17.63
N ASN A 140 15.88 33.81 18.32
CA ASN A 140 16.13 32.47 17.80
C ASN A 140 15.01 31.44 18.07
N THR A 141 13.86 31.90 18.55
CA THR A 141 12.73 31.02 18.89
C THR A 141 11.55 31.23 17.96
N LEU A 142 11.27 30.21 17.13
CA LEU A 142 10.07 30.11 16.30
C LEU A 142 8.90 29.59 17.14
N ARG A 143 7.90 30.39 17.33
CA ARG A 143 6.65 29.99 18.00
C ARG A 143 5.63 29.56 16.98
N PHE A 144 5.30 28.28 17.01
CA PHE A 144 4.38 27.64 16.09
C PHE A 144 2.94 27.68 16.61
N TYR A 145 2.06 28.28 15.83
CA TYR A 145 0.62 28.35 16.08
C TYR A 145 -0.12 27.41 15.15
N SER A 146 -1.05 26.64 15.69
CA SER A 146 -1.88 25.74 14.89
C SER A 146 -2.72 26.51 13.87
N LEU A 147 -2.75 26.01 12.64
CA LEU A 147 -3.60 26.52 11.55
C LEU A 147 -4.94 25.78 11.45
N CYS A 148 -5.05 24.62 12.07
CA CYS A 148 -6.17 23.71 11.95
C CYS A 148 -6.82 23.40 13.31
N SER A 149 -7.80 22.54 13.28
CA SER A 149 -8.60 22.07 14.39
C SER A 149 -8.77 20.56 14.31
N ILE A 150 -9.36 19.94 15.31
CA ILE A 150 -9.56 18.50 15.37
C ILE A 150 -11.06 18.19 15.46
N VAL A 151 -11.52 17.29 14.60
CA VAL A 151 -12.76 16.55 14.82
C VAL A 151 -12.39 15.22 15.47
N ARG A 152 -12.77 15.06 16.72
CA ARG A 152 -12.57 13.83 17.51
C ARG A 152 -13.75 12.90 17.32
N VAL A 153 -13.54 11.77 16.67
CA VAL A 153 -14.56 10.77 16.42
C VAL A 153 -14.50 9.69 17.49
N THR A 154 -15.57 9.56 18.28
CA THR A 154 -15.70 8.46 19.24
C THR A 154 -16.61 7.40 18.64
N VAL A 155 -16.03 6.27 18.26
CA VAL A 155 -16.75 5.12 17.68
C VAL A 155 -17.11 4.17 18.79
N SER A 156 -18.41 3.94 18.99
CA SER A 156 -18.95 2.94 19.92
C SER A 156 -19.52 1.78 19.14
N ASN A 157 -19.05 0.57 19.44
CA ASN A 157 -19.45 -0.67 18.79
C ASN A 157 -20.29 -1.53 19.77
N PRO A 158 -21.61 -1.42 19.78
CA PRO A 158 -22.48 -2.25 20.61
C PRO A 158 -22.74 -3.65 20.03
N LEU A 159 -22.15 -3.99 18.88
CA LEU A 159 -22.31 -5.29 18.23
C LEU A 159 -21.49 -6.37 18.94
N ASP A 160 -21.88 -7.63 18.78
CA ASP A 160 -21.17 -8.80 19.32
C ASP A 160 -19.95 -9.23 18.49
N ARG A 161 -19.54 -8.40 17.52
CA ARG A 161 -18.36 -8.62 16.71
C ARG A 161 -17.43 -7.40 16.69
N ALA A 162 -16.14 -7.63 16.54
CA ALA A 162 -15.18 -6.57 16.34
C ALA A 162 -15.36 -5.90 14.96
N LEU A 163 -15.02 -4.63 14.86
CA LEU A 163 -15.06 -3.83 13.62
C LEU A 163 -13.64 -3.51 13.18
N PRO A 164 -13.07 -4.24 12.21
CA PRO A 164 -11.79 -3.91 11.62
C PRO A 164 -11.95 -2.70 10.69
N LEU A 165 -11.28 -1.59 11.00
CA LEU A 165 -11.50 -0.32 10.31
C LEU A 165 -10.65 -0.21 9.03
N ALA A 166 -11.27 0.25 7.94
CA ALA A 166 -10.60 0.66 6.72
C ALA A 166 -10.31 2.17 6.72
N CYS A 167 -11.34 2.97 6.95
CA CYS A 167 -11.20 4.42 7.06
C CYS A 167 -12.43 5.07 7.72
N ILE A 168 -12.26 6.34 8.12
CA ILE A 168 -13.35 7.24 8.51
C ILE A 168 -13.35 8.41 7.52
N GLU A 169 -14.45 8.64 6.82
CA GLU A 169 -14.68 9.81 5.99
C GLU A 169 -15.41 10.88 6.79
N LEU A 170 -14.87 12.09 6.80
CA LEU A 170 -15.55 13.29 7.26
C LEU A 170 -15.91 14.14 6.05
N ARG A 171 -17.17 14.47 5.87
CA ARG A 171 -17.68 15.34 4.80
C ARG A 171 -18.46 16.52 5.38
N ALA A 172 -18.24 17.72 4.83
CA ALA A 172 -18.96 18.94 5.21
C ALA A 172 -19.54 19.59 3.95
N ARG A 173 -20.86 19.60 3.83
CA ARG A 173 -21.57 19.95 2.59
C ARG A 173 -21.24 21.34 2.05
N THR A 174 -21.03 22.33 2.92
CA THR A 174 -20.80 23.73 2.53
C THR A 174 -19.42 24.25 2.90
N ALA A 175 -18.57 23.42 3.51
CA ALA A 175 -17.23 23.80 3.95
C ALA A 175 -16.14 23.07 3.15
N LYS A 176 -14.92 23.61 3.17
CA LYS A 176 -13.74 23.05 2.52
C LYS A 176 -12.81 22.47 3.59
N LEU A 177 -12.58 21.15 3.53
CA LEU A 177 -11.86 20.40 4.57
C LEU A 177 -10.45 19.99 4.16
N SER A 178 -10.16 19.90 2.86
CA SER A 178 -8.86 19.46 2.35
C SER A 178 -8.54 20.07 0.99
N GLY A 179 -7.30 19.92 0.51
CA GLY A 179 -6.84 20.44 -0.77
C GLY A 179 -6.13 21.78 -0.66
N ALA A 180 -6.14 22.57 -1.73
CA ALA A 180 -5.38 23.80 -1.81
C ALA A 180 -5.93 24.92 -0.90
N GLY A 181 -5.03 25.63 -0.24
CA GLY A 181 -5.32 26.77 0.62
C GLY A 181 -4.13 27.72 0.70
N THR A 182 -4.26 28.76 1.49
CA THR A 182 -3.19 29.73 1.77
C THR A 182 -3.03 29.86 3.28
N ALA A 183 -1.85 29.53 3.79
CA ALA A 183 -1.48 29.75 5.18
C ALA A 183 -0.89 31.14 5.34
N THR A 184 -1.39 31.90 6.29
CA THR A 184 -0.90 33.25 6.62
C THR A 184 -0.52 33.32 8.09
N VAL A 185 0.64 33.89 8.40
CA VAL A 185 1.11 34.12 9.77
C VAL A 185 1.03 35.59 10.08
N VAL A 186 0.31 35.96 11.13
CA VAL A 186 0.16 37.31 11.59
C VAL A 186 1.03 37.54 12.84
N ARG A 187 2.13 38.29 12.68
CA ARG A 187 3.00 38.88 13.72
C ARG A 187 3.08 38.12 15.07
N GLN A 188 3.67 36.94 15.09
CA GLN A 188 3.97 36.19 16.33
C GLN A 188 2.77 35.86 17.26
N GLU A 189 1.54 36.11 16.84
CA GLU A 189 0.37 35.97 17.70
C GLU A 189 -0.64 34.94 17.21
N SER A 190 -0.73 34.73 15.89
CA SER A 190 -1.66 33.76 15.30
C SER A 190 -1.30 33.42 13.85
N GLY A 191 -1.73 32.30 13.38
CA GLY A 191 -1.76 31.94 11.96
C GLY A 191 -3.18 31.58 11.57
N HIS A 192 -3.53 31.66 10.30
CA HIS A 192 -4.81 31.16 9.78
C HIS A 192 -4.60 30.54 8.41
N ILE A 193 -5.57 29.75 7.98
CA ILE A 193 -5.60 29.12 6.69
C ILE A 193 -6.92 29.45 5.98
N ASP A 194 -6.80 29.93 4.74
CA ASP A 194 -7.92 30.19 3.85
C ASP A 194 -7.95 29.13 2.76
N MET A 195 -9.01 28.31 2.73
CA MET A 195 -9.18 27.27 1.72
C MET A 195 -9.66 27.86 0.39
N SER A 196 -9.09 27.38 -0.72
CA SER A 196 -9.48 27.81 -2.06
C SER A 196 -10.90 27.29 -2.43
N ASN A 197 -11.56 27.96 -3.38
CA ASN A 197 -12.87 27.54 -3.89
C ASN A 197 -12.84 26.12 -4.52
N ASN A 198 -11.68 25.68 -5.01
CA ASN A 198 -11.48 24.35 -5.60
C ASN A 198 -11.06 23.29 -4.58
N ALA A 199 -10.94 23.65 -3.30
CA ALA A 199 -10.66 22.69 -2.24
C ALA A 199 -11.86 21.75 -2.03
N LEU A 200 -11.61 20.60 -1.41
CA LEU A 200 -12.60 19.52 -1.29
C LEU A 200 -13.39 19.66 0.03
N ASP A 201 -14.61 19.19 0.00
CA ASP A 201 -15.56 19.19 1.12
C ASP A 201 -15.44 17.95 2.02
N PHE A 202 -14.38 17.18 1.88
CA PHE A 202 -14.16 15.95 2.64
C PHE A 202 -12.68 15.69 2.97
N VAL A 203 -12.46 14.82 3.96
CA VAL A 203 -11.16 14.29 4.35
C VAL A 203 -11.33 12.86 4.86
N PHE A 204 -10.33 12.00 4.63
CA PHE A 204 -10.29 10.63 5.15
C PHE A 204 -9.21 10.46 6.21
N LEU A 205 -9.52 9.72 7.27
CA LEU A 205 -8.56 9.07 8.15
C LEU A 205 -8.43 7.60 7.72
N ILE A 206 -7.25 7.19 7.26
CA ILE A 206 -6.97 5.88 6.69
C ILE A 206 -6.25 5.01 7.72
N PHE A 207 -6.68 3.77 7.88
CA PHE A 207 -5.99 2.75 8.66
C PHE A 207 -5.22 1.82 7.72
N THR A 208 -3.94 1.59 7.99
CA THR A 208 -3.05 0.81 7.12
C THR A 208 -2.70 -0.52 7.77
N ASN A 209 -2.13 -1.45 6.99
CA ASN A 209 -1.63 -2.71 7.54
C ASN A 209 -0.52 -2.52 8.57
N ASP A 210 0.28 -1.44 8.43
CA ASP A 210 1.34 -1.10 9.39
C ASP A 210 0.79 -0.53 10.70
N CYS A 211 -0.41 0.06 10.65
CA CYS A 211 -1.11 0.61 11.80
C CYS A 211 -2.61 0.37 11.69
N PRO A 212 -3.05 -0.90 11.83
CA PRO A 212 -4.47 -1.25 11.79
C PRO A 212 -5.21 -0.73 13.00
N ALA A 213 -6.51 -0.47 12.84
CA ALA A 213 -7.38 -0.15 13.96
C ALA A 213 -8.60 -1.08 13.97
N THR A 214 -9.00 -1.49 15.17
CA THR A 214 -10.19 -2.31 15.40
C THR A 214 -10.95 -1.73 16.58
N VAL A 215 -12.27 -1.63 16.45
CA VAL A 215 -13.13 -1.34 17.59
C VAL A 215 -13.70 -2.67 18.06
N GLU A 216 -13.27 -3.12 19.23
CA GLU A 216 -13.66 -4.41 19.80
C GLU A 216 -15.18 -4.52 20.00
N ALA A 217 -15.69 -5.75 20.06
CA ALA A 217 -17.09 -6.00 20.38
C ALA A 217 -17.44 -5.37 21.73
N GLN A 218 -18.58 -4.69 21.82
CA GLN A 218 -19.03 -3.93 23.01
C GLN A 218 -18.02 -2.85 23.45
N GLY A 219 -17.10 -2.44 22.56
CA GLY A 219 -15.99 -1.51 22.83
C GLY A 219 -16.22 -0.10 22.31
N THR A 220 -15.29 0.79 22.67
CA THR A 220 -15.25 2.17 22.19
C THR A 220 -13.81 2.55 21.86
N SER A 221 -13.61 3.25 20.74
CA SER A 221 -12.31 3.80 20.33
C SER A 221 -12.47 5.24 19.85
N THR A 222 -11.41 6.03 19.98
CA THR A 222 -11.42 7.45 19.64
C THR A 222 -10.35 7.74 18.61
N PHE A 223 -10.69 8.56 17.59
CA PHE A 223 -9.83 8.90 16.46
C PHE A 223 -9.91 10.40 16.18
N ASP A 224 -8.78 11.03 15.91
CA ASP A 224 -8.68 12.47 15.64
C ASP A 224 -8.43 12.73 14.16
N ILE A 225 -9.23 13.62 13.56
CA ILE A 225 -9.14 14.07 12.17
C ILE A 225 -8.80 15.55 12.17
N VAL A 226 -7.70 15.92 11.51
CA VAL A 226 -7.27 17.33 11.39
C VAL A 226 -8.00 17.98 10.24
N VAL A 227 -8.59 19.15 10.50
CA VAL A 227 -9.33 19.93 9.51
C VAL A 227 -9.04 21.43 9.68
N PRO A 228 -9.15 22.24 8.62
CA PRO A 228 -9.17 23.69 8.77
C PRO A 228 -10.38 24.10 9.62
N PRO A 229 -10.38 25.30 10.22
CA PRO A 229 -11.59 25.87 10.82
C PRO A 229 -12.71 25.94 9.80
N PHE A 230 -13.94 25.55 10.17
CA PHE A 230 -15.06 25.57 9.23
C PHE A 230 -16.41 25.78 9.92
N THR A 231 -17.38 26.18 9.12
CA THR A 231 -18.80 26.19 9.47
C THR A 231 -19.58 25.48 8.37
N THR A 232 -20.45 24.57 8.73
CA THR A 232 -21.32 23.85 7.80
C THR A 232 -22.70 23.64 8.41
N ASP A 233 -23.73 23.62 7.55
CA ASP A 233 -25.09 23.29 7.96
C ASP A 233 -25.31 21.78 8.06
N ASP A 234 -24.43 20.98 7.45
CA ASP A 234 -24.54 19.54 7.39
C ASP A 234 -23.14 18.92 7.32
N MET A 235 -22.85 18.05 8.27
CA MET A 235 -21.62 17.26 8.35
C MET A 235 -21.96 15.79 8.46
N THR A 236 -21.31 14.97 7.66
CA THR A 236 -21.49 13.52 7.68
C THR A 236 -20.17 12.85 8.06
N LEU A 237 -20.25 11.88 8.97
CA LEU A 237 -19.17 10.94 9.28
C LEU A 237 -19.58 9.56 8.78
N THR A 238 -18.75 8.94 7.94
CA THR A 238 -18.95 7.59 7.46
C THR A 238 -17.76 6.73 7.86
N LEU A 239 -18.02 5.68 8.61
CA LEU A 239 -17.06 4.64 8.98
C LEU A 239 -17.14 3.52 7.96
N TYR A 240 -16.00 3.09 7.44
CA TYR A 240 -15.87 1.92 6.56
C TYR A 240 -15.04 0.85 7.24
N THR A 241 -15.45 -0.40 7.11
CA THR A 241 -14.72 -1.57 7.63
C THR A 241 -13.97 -2.29 6.50
N THR A 242 -12.93 -3.04 6.84
CA THR A 242 -12.14 -3.81 5.85
C THR A 242 -12.91 -5.00 5.29
N ASP A 243 -13.96 -5.45 5.98
CA ASP A 243 -14.85 -6.53 5.55
C ASP A 243 -16.08 -6.03 4.76
N GLY A 244 -16.06 -4.76 4.32
CA GLY A 244 -17.00 -4.24 3.33
C GLY A 244 -18.31 -3.69 3.87
N TYR A 245 -18.35 -3.29 5.13
CA TYR A 245 -19.54 -2.64 5.73
C TYR A 245 -19.28 -1.15 6.02
N MET A 246 -20.35 -0.41 6.17
CA MET A 246 -20.31 1.00 6.57
C MET A 246 -21.38 1.36 7.58
N CYS A 247 -21.11 2.43 8.32
CA CYS A 247 -22.08 3.12 9.16
C CYS A 247 -21.90 4.63 8.98
N GLU A 248 -23.01 5.34 8.87
CA GLU A 248 -23.01 6.79 8.66
C GLU A 248 -23.78 7.51 9.77
N VAL A 249 -23.27 8.68 10.19
CA VAL A 249 -23.95 9.59 11.11
C VAL A 249 -23.85 11.01 10.61
N GLY A 250 -24.96 11.72 10.61
CA GLY A 250 -25.03 13.16 10.31
C GLY A 250 -25.01 14.03 11.56
N LYS A 251 -24.45 15.23 11.45
CA LYS A 251 -24.51 16.28 12.46
C LYS A 251 -24.83 17.63 11.80
N GLU A 252 -25.93 18.24 12.21
CA GLU A 252 -26.34 19.54 11.68
C GLU A 252 -25.64 20.70 12.40
N LYS A 253 -25.41 21.80 11.69
CA LYS A 253 -24.92 23.10 12.21
C LYS A 253 -23.62 22.98 13.02
N VAL A 254 -22.57 22.55 12.34
CA VAL A 254 -21.22 22.46 12.93
C VAL A 254 -20.44 23.75 12.67
N ALA A 255 -19.89 24.33 13.73
CA ALA A 255 -18.97 25.46 13.65
C ALA A 255 -17.72 25.13 14.46
N LEU A 256 -16.61 24.87 13.78
CA LEU A 256 -15.33 24.52 14.38
C LEU A 256 -14.37 25.69 14.24
N ALA A 257 -14.09 26.34 15.36
CA ALA A 257 -13.13 27.45 15.40
C ALA A 257 -11.69 26.93 15.35
N GLN A 258 -10.75 27.76 14.97
CA GLN A 258 -9.32 27.43 14.98
C GLN A 258 -8.85 26.99 16.37
N ASN A 259 -7.95 26.02 16.42
CA ASN A 259 -7.46 25.42 17.68
C ASN A 259 -8.54 24.77 18.55
N ALA A 260 -9.70 24.46 18.00
CA ALA A 260 -10.76 23.80 18.72
C ALA A 260 -10.71 22.27 18.51
N VAL A 261 -11.27 21.57 19.45
CA VAL A 261 -11.61 20.13 19.32
C VAL A 261 -13.13 20.02 19.45
N ASP A 262 -13.78 19.48 18.44
CA ASP A 262 -15.19 19.07 18.53
C ASP A 262 -15.29 17.55 18.52
N THR A 263 -16.12 17.00 19.39
CA THR A 263 -16.30 15.56 19.51
C THR A 263 -17.60 15.14 18.85
N VAL A 264 -17.50 14.12 18.00
CA VAL A 264 -18.65 13.50 17.34
C VAL A 264 -18.70 12.03 17.73
N ALA A 265 -19.84 11.62 18.28
CA ALA A 265 -20.10 10.22 18.61
C ALA A 265 -20.67 9.50 17.38
N LEU A 266 -20.08 8.36 17.02
CA LEU A 266 -20.56 7.44 16.00
C LEU A 266 -20.92 6.12 16.70
N ASN A 267 -22.21 5.90 16.91
CA ASN A 267 -22.72 4.66 17.49
C ASN A 267 -23.09 3.69 16.36
N VAL A 268 -22.38 2.58 16.26
CA VAL A 268 -22.57 1.59 15.19
C VAL A 268 -23.72 0.66 15.54
N THR A 269 -24.95 1.16 15.46
CA THR A 269 -26.16 0.36 15.76
C THR A 269 -26.56 -0.57 14.62
N GLU A 270 -26.20 -0.22 13.41
CA GLU A 270 -26.50 -0.97 12.19
C GLU A 270 -25.34 -0.80 11.19
N LEU A 271 -25.02 -1.87 10.50
CA LEU A 271 -24.03 -1.89 9.42
C LEU A 271 -24.74 -2.22 8.11
N THR A 272 -24.50 -1.39 7.10
CA THR A 272 -24.92 -1.64 5.72
C THR A 272 -23.71 -2.04 4.87
N GLU A 273 -23.93 -2.74 3.76
CA GLU A 273 -22.84 -2.99 2.81
C GLU A 273 -22.31 -1.67 2.26
N ALA A 274 -20.99 -1.49 2.31
CA ALA A 274 -20.36 -0.31 1.74
C ALA A 274 -20.48 -0.32 0.22
N PRO A 275 -20.69 0.83 -0.44
CA PRO A 275 -20.66 0.90 -1.89
C PRO A 275 -19.34 0.34 -2.40
N HIS A 276 -19.41 -0.67 -3.25
CA HIS A 276 -18.25 -1.23 -3.93
C HIS A 276 -18.21 -0.79 -5.40
N ALA A 277 -17.03 -0.75 -5.96
CA ALA A 277 -16.83 -0.49 -7.37
C ALA A 277 -16.56 -1.81 -8.11
N LYS A 278 -17.11 -1.97 -9.31
CA LYS A 278 -16.92 -3.17 -10.13
C LYS A 278 -15.94 -2.88 -11.26
N LEU A 279 -14.86 -3.64 -11.32
CA LEU A 279 -13.81 -3.48 -12.33
C LEU A 279 -14.22 -4.12 -13.67
N ILE A 280 -13.79 -3.52 -14.77
CA ILE A 280 -13.89 -4.11 -16.12
C ILE A 280 -13.10 -5.41 -16.21
N SER A 281 -13.27 -6.16 -17.32
CA SER A 281 -12.55 -7.44 -17.53
C SER A 281 -11.03 -7.27 -17.48
N GLY A 282 -10.31 -8.35 -17.19
CA GLY A 282 -8.85 -8.32 -17.14
C GLY A 282 -8.22 -7.89 -18.46
N LEU A 283 -8.77 -8.31 -19.60
CA LEU A 283 -8.31 -7.90 -20.93
C LEU A 283 -8.54 -6.40 -21.20
N ASP A 284 -9.72 -5.87 -20.87
CA ASP A 284 -10.03 -4.44 -21.03
C ASP A 284 -9.19 -3.58 -20.09
N PHE A 285 -9.01 -4.03 -18.85
CA PHE A 285 -8.11 -3.37 -17.89
C PHE A 285 -6.67 -3.33 -18.42
N ASN A 286 -6.15 -4.46 -18.90
CA ASN A 286 -4.82 -4.52 -19.49
C ASN A 286 -4.67 -3.58 -20.69
N ALA A 287 -5.69 -3.51 -21.56
CA ALA A 287 -5.69 -2.60 -22.70
C ALA A 287 -5.70 -1.12 -22.30
N ALA A 288 -6.31 -0.79 -21.16
CA ALA A 288 -6.38 0.58 -20.64
C ALA A 288 -5.06 1.07 -20.01
N ILE A 289 -4.16 0.17 -19.57
CA ILE A 289 -2.83 0.56 -19.05
C ILE A 289 -2.03 1.24 -20.17
N PRO A 290 -1.50 2.45 -19.96
CA PRO A 290 -0.75 3.16 -21.00
C PRO A 290 0.47 2.37 -21.52
N ARG A 291 0.50 2.11 -22.81
CA ARG A 291 1.56 1.35 -23.53
C ARG A 291 2.75 2.24 -23.88
N ASN A 292 3.28 2.91 -22.87
CA ASN A 292 4.48 3.70 -23.01
C ASN A 292 5.58 3.11 -22.14
N ASP A 293 6.83 3.36 -22.48
CA ASP A 293 7.99 2.88 -21.69
C ASP A 293 8.02 3.45 -20.26
N LYS A 294 7.06 4.30 -19.91
CA LYS A 294 7.00 5.02 -18.64
C LYS A 294 6.27 4.25 -17.57
N THR A 295 5.19 3.49 -17.88
CA THR A 295 4.44 2.77 -16.87
C THR A 295 5.26 1.63 -16.26
N LYS A 296 5.59 1.75 -14.98
CA LYS A 296 6.40 0.78 -14.21
C LYS A 296 5.64 0.15 -13.05
N SER A 297 4.58 0.80 -12.60
CA SER A 297 3.80 0.37 -11.44
C SER A 297 2.31 0.52 -11.70
N VAL A 298 1.53 -0.36 -11.08
CA VAL A 298 0.07 -0.23 -10.93
C VAL A 298 -0.24 -0.21 -9.45
N VAL A 299 -1.01 0.78 -9.01
CA VAL A 299 -1.40 0.96 -7.61
C VAL A 299 -2.89 1.19 -7.53
N PHE A 300 -3.58 0.41 -6.69
CA PHE A 300 -5.00 0.55 -6.42
C PHE A 300 -5.22 1.46 -5.21
N GLU A 301 -6.10 2.43 -5.35
CA GLU A 301 -6.41 3.44 -4.35
C GLU A 301 -7.90 3.50 -4.07
N TYR A 302 -8.26 3.28 -2.82
CA TYR A 302 -9.63 3.28 -2.31
C TYR A 302 -9.92 4.57 -1.58
N ASN A 303 -11.21 4.92 -1.43
CA ASN A 303 -11.62 6.16 -0.77
C ASN A 303 -10.88 7.38 -1.37
N SER A 304 -10.68 7.35 -2.68
CA SER A 304 -9.92 8.38 -3.40
C SER A 304 -10.86 9.45 -3.96
N PRO A 305 -10.50 10.74 -3.85
CA PRO A 305 -11.32 11.84 -4.37
C PRO A 305 -11.34 11.93 -5.89
N VAL A 306 -10.59 11.09 -6.59
CA VAL A 306 -10.45 11.14 -8.05
C VAL A 306 -11.82 10.97 -8.71
N SER A 307 -12.17 11.91 -9.60
CA SER A 307 -13.45 11.97 -10.31
C SER A 307 -13.31 11.97 -11.84
N SER A 308 -12.07 11.82 -12.35
CA SER A 308 -11.79 11.86 -13.78
C SER A 308 -10.59 10.97 -14.12
N GLY A 309 -10.47 10.59 -15.39
CA GLY A 309 -9.42 9.71 -15.91
C GLY A 309 -9.99 8.69 -16.90
N THR A 310 -9.21 7.65 -17.21
CA THR A 310 -9.71 6.51 -18.00
C THR A 310 -10.70 5.72 -17.16
N LEU A 311 -11.94 5.56 -17.61
CA LEU A 311 -12.96 4.80 -16.89
C LEU A 311 -12.62 3.31 -16.93
N LEU A 312 -12.55 2.70 -15.75
CA LEU A 312 -12.17 1.29 -15.54
C LEU A 312 -13.27 0.48 -14.83
N SER A 313 -14.43 1.07 -14.61
CA SER A 313 -15.57 0.39 -14.02
C SER A 313 -16.53 -0.17 -15.07
N THR A 314 -17.22 -1.25 -14.71
CA THR A 314 -18.33 -1.75 -15.51
C THR A 314 -19.51 -0.75 -15.52
N PRO A 315 -20.40 -0.79 -16.53
CA PRO A 315 -21.57 0.12 -16.58
C PRO A 315 -22.53 -0.01 -15.40
N ASP A 316 -22.57 -1.17 -14.75
CA ASP A 316 -23.41 -1.46 -13.58
C ASP A 316 -22.67 -1.23 -12.25
N SER A 317 -21.48 -0.65 -12.28
CA SER A 317 -20.75 -0.31 -11.07
C SER A 317 -21.43 0.84 -10.32
N PRO A 318 -21.77 0.68 -9.04
CA PRO A 318 -22.36 1.76 -8.24
C PRO A 318 -21.45 2.97 -8.11
N VAL A 319 -20.13 2.73 -8.13
CA VAL A 319 -19.11 3.76 -7.98
C VAL A 319 -18.09 3.62 -9.12
N PRO A 320 -17.73 4.72 -9.80
CA PRO A 320 -16.75 4.65 -10.88
C PRO A 320 -15.33 4.38 -10.38
N ILE A 321 -14.55 3.73 -11.25
CA ILE A 321 -13.10 3.51 -11.08
C ILE A 321 -12.40 4.27 -12.20
N TYR A 322 -11.37 5.03 -11.88
CA TYR A 322 -10.59 5.80 -12.84
C TYR A 322 -9.12 5.40 -12.81
N GLY A 323 -8.52 5.28 -14.00
CA GLY A 323 -7.09 5.07 -14.19
C GLY A 323 -6.41 6.38 -14.60
N ASN A 324 -5.34 6.75 -13.93
CA ASN A 324 -4.54 7.94 -14.24
C ASN A 324 -3.05 7.61 -14.18
N LEU A 325 -2.28 8.12 -15.13
CA LEU A 325 -0.83 7.98 -15.13
C LEU A 325 -0.19 9.16 -14.41
N ASP A 326 0.47 8.87 -13.29
CA ASP A 326 1.24 9.81 -12.49
C ASP A 326 2.72 9.39 -12.54
N GLY A 327 3.52 10.14 -13.28
CA GLY A 327 4.91 9.80 -13.55
C GLY A 327 5.05 8.43 -14.23
N THR A 328 5.46 7.41 -13.46
CA THR A 328 5.60 6.02 -13.90
C THR A 328 4.58 5.07 -13.26
N THR A 329 3.64 5.59 -12.48
CA THR A 329 2.64 4.83 -11.75
C THR A 329 1.28 5.01 -12.40
N TRP A 330 0.65 3.90 -12.80
CA TRP A 330 -0.76 3.85 -13.17
C TRP A 330 -1.59 3.71 -11.91
N ARG A 331 -2.27 4.79 -11.50
CA ARG A 331 -3.13 4.81 -10.32
C ARG A 331 -4.54 4.43 -10.71
N VAL A 332 -5.07 3.42 -10.06
CA VAL A 332 -6.43 2.91 -10.21
C VAL A 332 -7.21 3.35 -8.99
N SER A 333 -8.01 4.40 -9.13
CA SER A 333 -8.59 5.12 -8.00
C SER A 333 -10.11 5.08 -8.02
N THR A 334 -10.72 4.89 -6.86
CA THR A 334 -12.18 4.91 -6.67
C THR A 334 -12.54 5.55 -5.34
N ARG A 335 -13.76 6.13 -5.24
CA ARG A 335 -14.35 6.57 -3.97
C ARG A 335 -14.88 5.41 -3.12
N ALA A 336 -15.06 4.25 -3.71
CA ALA A 336 -15.47 3.06 -2.97
C ALA A 336 -14.38 2.59 -2.01
N SER A 337 -14.77 1.95 -0.91
CA SER A 337 -13.85 1.28 0.02
C SER A 337 -13.27 0.00 -0.56
N GLN A 338 -13.96 -0.60 -1.54
CA GLN A 338 -13.55 -1.84 -2.20
C GLN A 338 -13.71 -1.75 -3.72
N ILE A 339 -12.85 -2.48 -4.43
CA ILE A 339 -12.98 -2.79 -5.85
C ILE A 339 -13.23 -4.29 -5.96
N HIS A 340 -14.40 -4.67 -6.46
CA HIS A 340 -14.69 -6.04 -6.83
C HIS A 340 -14.08 -6.32 -8.20
N ALA A 341 -13.15 -7.25 -8.23
CA ALA A 341 -12.54 -7.70 -9.47
C ALA A 341 -13.58 -8.35 -10.37
N ASN A 342 -13.41 -8.18 -11.69
CA ASN A 342 -14.27 -8.85 -12.66
C ASN A 342 -14.16 -10.38 -12.51
N PRO A 343 -15.22 -11.14 -12.70
CA PRO A 343 -15.14 -12.61 -12.75
C PRO A 343 -14.07 -13.14 -13.72
N ASP A 344 -13.79 -12.40 -14.79
CA ASP A 344 -12.70 -12.66 -15.72
C ASP A 344 -11.54 -11.67 -15.51
N CYS A 345 -10.53 -12.08 -14.74
CA CYS A 345 -9.26 -11.38 -14.52
C CYS A 345 -8.15 -11.88 -15.46
N SER A 346 -8.50 -12.63 -16.52
CA SER A 346 -7.48 -13.16 -17.43
C SER A 346 -6.64 -12.05 -18.05
N PHE A 347 -5.32 -12.26 -18.06
CA PHE A 347 -4.33 -11.36 -18.66
C PHE A 347 -4.29 -9.93 -18.09
N MET A 348 -4.89 -9.67 -16.93
CA MET A 348 -5.08 -8.33 -16.35
C MET A 348 -3.79 -7.49 -16.27
N PHE A 349 -2.66 -8.10 -15.92
CA PHE A 349 -1.34 -7.45 -15.83
C PHE A 349 -0.34 -8.01 -16.85
N LYS A 350 -0.83 -8.65 -17.91
CA LYS A 350 0.05 -9.20 -18.95
C LYS A 350 1.00 -8.14 -19.49
N CYS A 351 2.30 -8.38 -19.35
CA CYS A 351 3.33 -7.57 -19.98
C CYS A 351 3.56 -8.00 -21.43
N GLU A 352 3.86 -7.05 -22.29
CA GLU A 352 4.03 -7.29 -23.71
C GLU A 352 5.34 -6.72 -24.25
N TRP A 353 5.95 -7.46 -25.19
CA TRP A 353 7.08 -7.00 -25.98
C TRP A 353 7.00 -7.55 -27.39
N THR A 354 7.60 -6.83 -28.33
CA THR A 354 7.81 -7.26 -29.71
C THR A 354 9.28 -7.29 -30.06
N TYR A 355 9.66 -8.07 -31.06
CA TYR A 355 10.99 -8.06 -31.63
C TYR A 355 10.92 -7.47 -33.03
N SER A 356 11.81 -6.52 -33.33
CA SER A 356 12.14 -6.14 -34.71
C SER A 356 13.55 -6.63 -35.07
N ARG A 357 13.81 -6.78 -36.37
CA ARG A 357 15.17 -7.01 -36.86
C ARG A 357 15.72 -5.69 -37.41
N THR A 358 16.89 -5.31 -36.95
CA THR A 358 17.65 -4.21 -37.58
C THR A 358 18.12 -4.63 -38.98
N HIS A 359 18.51 -3.65 -39.83
CA HIS A 359 19.12 -3.92 -41.14
C HIS A 359 20.33 -4.86 -41.06
N GLY A 360 21.03 -4.94 -39.93
CA GLY A 360 22.13 -5.87 -39.65
C GLY A 360 21.70 -7.25 -39.10
N GLY A 361 20.41 -7.60 -39.12
CA GLY A 361 19.88 -8.89 -38.66
C GLY A 361 19.80 -9.06 -37.15
N ARG A 362 20.21 -8.07 -36.36
CA ARG A 362 20.18 -8.10 -34.89
C ARG A 362 18.74 -7.97 -34.42
N ARG A 363 18.31 -8.84 -33.47
CA ARG A 363 16.99 -8.74 -32.84
C ARG A 363 17.02 -7.61 -31.82
N VAL A 364 16.09 -6.64 -31.95
CA VAL A 364 15.84 -5.59 -30.98
C VAL A 364 14.49 -5.86 -30.34
N ARG A 365 14.47 -5.88 -29.02
CA ARG A 365 13.25 -6.05 -28.23
C ARG A 365 12.60 -4.69 -28.01
N HIS A 366 11.35 -4.56 -28.40
CA HIS A 366 10.49 -3.42 -28.07
C HIS A 366 9.59 -3.81 -26.93
N ILE A 367 9.67 -3.09 -25.83
CA ILE A 367 8.87 -3.31 -24.62
C ILE A 367 7.69 -2.36 -24.68
N HIS A 368 6.48 -2.89 -24.58
CA HIS A 368 5.25 -2.08 -24.61
C HIS A 368 4.69 -1.84 -23.20
N LEU A 369 4.86 -2.81 -22.30
CA LEU A 369 4.51 -2.71 -20.88
C LEU A 369 5.48 -3.56 -20.06
N LEU A 370 6.05 -2.98 -19.00
CA LEU A 370 7.00 -3.64 -18.11
C LEU A 370 6.77 -3.23 -16.65
N LEU A 371 5.99 -4.00 -15.95
CA LEU A 371 5.65 -3.71 -14.56
C LEU A 371 6.74 -4.22 -13.61
N LYS A 372 7.14 -3.35 -12.68
CA LYS A 372 8.08 -3.63 -11.58
C LYS A 372 7.37 -3.78 -10.24
N LYS A 373 6.20 -3.16 -10.08
CA LYS A 373 5.37 -3.20 -8.88
C LYS A 373 3.90 -3.25 -9.25
N ILE A 374 3.15 -4.10 -8.54
CA ILE A 374 1.70 -4.10 -8.50
C ILE A 374 1.32 -4.04 -7.01
N ASP A 375 0.46 -3.10 -6.65
CA ASP A 375 0.02 -2.88 -5.29
C ASP A 375 -1.50 -2.87 -5.27
N PHE A 376 -2.09 -3.91 -4.71
CA PHE A 376 -3.54 -4.07 -4.65
C PHE A 376 -4.18 -3.27 -3.51
N GLY A 377 -3.39 -2.77 -2.54
CA GLY A 377 -3.94 -2.21 -1.31
C GLY A 377 -4.83 -3.21 -0.55
N ASN A 378 -5.70 -2.70 0.31
CA ASN A 378 -6.50 -3.55 1.22
C ASN A 378 -7.95 -3.78 0.77
N GLY A 379 -8.36 -3.23 -0.36
CA GLY A 379 -9.76 -3.25 -0.82
C GLY A 379 -9.97 -3.99 -2.15
N PHE A 380 -9.01 -4.78 -2.63
CA PHE A 380 -9.16 -5.57 -3.86
C PHE A 380 -9.80 -6.91 -3.56
N ASN A 381 -11.08 -7.02 -3.86
CA ASN A 381 -11.89 -8.20 -3.60
C ASN A 381 -11.95 -9.12 -4.82
N THR A 382 -11.59 -10.40 -4.65
CA THR A 382 -11.58 -11.41 -5.71
C THR A 382 -12.62 -12.52 -5.51
N ASP A 383 -13.60 -12.35 -4.62
CA ASP A 383 -14.59 -13.39 -4.27
C ASP A 383 -15.40 -13.91 -5.47
N SER A 384 -15.65 -13.07 -6.47
CA SER A 384 -16.40 -13.43 -7.67
C SER A 384 -15.52 -13.92 -8.83
N VAL A 385 -14.19 -13.93 -8.67
CA VAL A 385 -13.28 -14.28 -9.77
C VAL A 385 -13.34 -15.78 -10.06
N THR A 386 -13.55 -16.11 -11.33
CA THR A 386 -13.59 -17.48 -11.84
C THR A 386 -12.44 -17.81 -12.78
N ASN A 387 -11.82 -16.78 -13.38
CA ASN A 387 -10.75 -16.92 -14.37
C ASN A 387 -9.56 -16.01 -14.03
N MET A 388 -8.43 -16.62 -13.69
CA MET A 388 -7.14 -15.94 -13.44
C MET A 388 -6.05 -16.33 -14.46
N ARG A 389 -6.47 -16.86 -15.64
CA ARG A 389 -5.54 -17.29 -16.67
C ARG A 389 -4.60 -16.17 -17.09
N GLY A 390 -3.29 -16.42 -16.99
CA GLY A 390 -2.26 -15.47 -17.42
C GLY A 390 -2.34 -14.10 -16.75
N MET A 391 -2.94 -13.98 -15.57
CA MET A 391 -3.16 -12.69 -14.90
C MET A 391 -1.88 -11.86 -14.80
N PHE A 392 -0.74 -12.49 -14.52
CA PHE A 392 0.58 -11.86 -14.44
C PHE A 392 1.53 -12.32 -15.55
N LEU A 393 0.99 -12.79 -16.67
CA LEU A 393 1.79 -13.35 -17.76
C LEU A 393 2.87 -12.38 -18.21
N SER A 394 4.13 -12.84 -18.24
CA SER A 394 5.30 -12.09 -18.71
C SER A 394 5.70 -10.86 -17.87
N CYS A 395 5.28 -10.78 -16.62
CA CYS A 395 5.74 -9.75 -15.66
C CYS A 395 7.19 -10.01 -15.24
N GLN A 396 8.13 -9.87 -16.19
CA GLN A 396 9.53 -10.29 -16.04
C GLN A 396 10.33 -9.47 -15.03
N ASP A 397 10.01 -8.18 -14.86
CA ASP A 397 10.71 -7.27 -13.96
C ASP A 397 10.05 -7.16 -12.58
N LEU A 398 8.92 -7.84 -12.36
CA LEU A 398 8.24 -7.89 -11.08
C LEU A 398 9.05 -8.72 -10.09
N THR A 399 9.54 -8.10 -9.01
CA THR A 399 10.42 -8.75 -8.02
C THR A 399 9.68 -9.29 -6.80
N GLY A 400 8.54 -8.69 -6.48
CA GLY A 400 7.65 -9.12 -5.40
C GLY A 400 6.20 -8.90 -5.82
N LEU A 401 5.32 -9.75 -5.32
CA LEU A 401 3.89 -9.70 -5.58
C LEU A 401 3.13 -10.25 -4.37
N ASP A 402 2.31 -9.43 -3.76
CA ASP A 402 1.42 -9.84 -2.68
C ASP A 402 0.06 -10.23 -3.25
N VAL A 403 -0.28 -11.50 -3.14
CA VAL A 403 -1.58 -12.10 -3.50
C VAL A 403 -2.21 -12.82 -2.31
N SER A 404 -1.72 -12.55 -1.09
CA SER A 404 -2.17 -13.20 0.14
C SER A 404 -3.63 -12.92 0.50
N SER A 405 -4.18 -11.81 -0.02
CA SER A 405 -5.59 -11.41 0.14
C SER A 405 -6.53 -12.01 -0.92
N PHE A 406 -5.99 -12.73 -1.93
CA PHE A 406 -6.83 -13.28 -3.00
C PHE A 406 -7.68 -14.43 -2.49
N ASN A 407 -8.99 -14.30 -2.61
CA ASN A 407 -9.92 -15.40 -2.48
C ASN A 407 -10.02 -16.12 -3.85
N THR A 408 -9.61 -17.37 -3.90
CA THR A 408 -9.59 -18.17 -5.12
C THR A 408 -10.63 -19.31 -5.13
N GLU A 409 -11.55 -19.30 -4.15
CA GLU A 409 -12.57 -20.36 -3.97
C GLU A 409 -13.41 -20.62 -5.23
N ASN A 410 -13.65 -19.59 -6.04
CA ASN A 410 -14.47 -19.70 -7.24
C ASN A 410 -13.66 -19.84 -8.54
N VAL A 411 -12.33 -19.82 -8.44
CA VAL A 411 -11.46 -19.89 -9.63
C VAL A 411 -11.45 -21.29 -10.24
N THR A 412 -11.64 -21.35 -11.56
CA THR A 412 -11.63 -22.57 -12.34
C THR A 412 -10.45 -22.68 -13.31
N ASP A 413 -9.83 -21.54 -13.65
CA ASP A 413 -8.71 -21.46 -14.61
C ASP A 413 -7.57 -20.61 -14.07
N MET A 414 -6.41 -21.26 -13.81
CA MET A 414 -5.16 -20.64 -13.38
C MET A 414 -4.01 -20.85 -14.39
N ARG A 415 -4.33 -21.24 -15.64
CA ARG A 415 -3.31 -21.51 -16.66
C ARG A 415 -2.39 -20.32 -16.87
N GLY A 416 -1.09 -20.56 -16.75
CA GLY A 416 -0.05 -19.54 -16.99
C GLY A 416 -0.17 -18.30 -16.10
N MET A 417 -0.79 -18.38 -14.92
CA MET A 417 -1.03 -17.20 -14.06
C MET A 417 0.25 -16.41 -13.81
N PHE A 418 1.37 -17.08 -13.56
CA PHE A 418 2.70 -16.49 -13.33
C PHE A 418 3.69 -16.82 -14.45
N TYR A 419 3.19 -17.13 -15.64
CA TYR A 419 4.03 -17.52 -16.79
C TYR A 419 5.09 -16.45 -17.08
N THR A 420 6.39 -16.84 -17.01
CA THR A 420 7.55 -15.97 -17.31
C THR A 420 7.71 -14.79 -16.35
N CYS A 421 7.39 -14.95 -15.08
CA CYS A 421 7.70 -14.00 -14.02
C CYS A 421 9.15 -14.25 -13.50
N TRP A 422 10.15 -13.94 -14.32
CA TRP A 422 11.56 -14.34 -14.11
C TRP A 422 12.21 -13.78 -12.85
N SER A 423 11.76 -12.61 -12.43
CA SER A 423 12.40 -11.86 -11.34
C SER A 423 11.71 -12.02 -9.99
N LEU A 424 10.54 -12.66 -9.94
CA LEU A 424 9.87 -12.96 -8.67
C LEU A 424 10.79 -13.84 -7.82
N THR A 425 11.04 -13.39 -6.59
CA THR A 425 11.86 -14.11 -5.60
C THR A 425 11.00 -14.77 -4.52
N ASN A 426 9.89 -14.15 -4.17
CA ASN A 426 8.92 -14.67 -3.22
C ASN A 426 7.54 -14.70 -3.86
N LEU A 427 6.82 -15.80 -3.71
CA LEU A 427 5.47 -15.97 -4.24
C LEU A 427 4.67 -16.83 -3.25
N GLU A 428 3.84 -16.17 -2.45
CA GLU A 428 3.03 -16.80 -1.43
C GLU A 428 1.67 -17.22 -2.01
N VAL A 429 1.48 -18.52 -2.24
CA VAL A 429 0.26 -19.12 -2.80
C VAL A 429 -0.35 -20.20 -1.91
N SER A 430 0.19 -20.40 -0.71
CA SER A 430 -0.26 -21.44 0.22
C SER A 430 -1.74 -21.34 0.59
N LYS A 431 -2.31 -20.14 0.54
CA LYS A 431 -3.73 -19.85 0.82
C LYS A 431 -4.66 -20.07 -0.39
N PHE A 432 -4.14 -20.39 -1.57
CA PHE A 432 -4.99 -20.59 -2.74
C PHE A 432 -5.87 -21.81 -2.57
N ASN A 433 -7.18 -21.61 -2.62
CA ASN A 433 -8.14 -22.70 -2.75
C ASN A 433 -8.27 -23.08 -4.22
N THR A 434 -7.83 -24.28 -4.57
CA THR A 434 -7.85 -24.77 -5.95
C THR A 434 -8.87 -25.88 -6.20
N GLU A 435 -9.82 -26.08 -5.29
CA GLU A 435 -10.82 -27.17 -5.38
C GLU A 435 -11.64 -27.16 -6.67
N LYS A 436 -11.90 -25.97 -7.25
CA LYS A 436 -12.64 -25.82 -8.50
C LYS A 436 -11.75 -25.72 -9.74
N VAL A 437 -10.44 -25.66 -9.58
CA VAL A 437 -9.51 -25.43 -10.69
C VAL A 437 -9.38 -26.67 -11.57
N THR A 438 -9.54 -26.49 -12.87
CA THR A 438 -9.37 -27.52 -13.89
C THR A 438 -8.15 -27.30 -14.78
N GLY A 439 -7.66 -26.07 -14.90
CA GLY A 439 -6.51 -25.69 -15.72
C GLY A 439 -5.38 -25.09 -14.88
N MET A 440 -4.21 -25.77 -14.86
CA MET A 440 -3.00 -25.31 -14.16
C MET A 440 -1.74 -25.35 -15.03
N ASN A 441 -1.88 -25.73 -16.32
CA ASN A 441 -0.71 -25.84 -17.16
C ASN A 441 0.05 -24.54 -17.27
N SER A 442 1.39 -24.63 -17.24
CA SER A 442 2.32 -23.51 -17.30
C SER A 442 2.18 -22.46 -16.20
N MET A 443 1.51 -22.77 -15.06
CA MET A 443 1.19 -21.78 -14.01
C MET A 443 2.44 -21.05 -13.51
N PHE A 444 3.55 -21.75 -13.31
CA PHE A 444 4.83 -21.21 -12.83
C PHE A 444 5.96 -21.30 -13.86
N PHE A 445 5.62 -21.48 -15.14
CA PHE A 445 6.62 -21.60 -16.20
C PHE A 445 7.61 -20.44 -16.20
N LEU A 446 8.94 -20.75 -16.12
CA LEU A 446 10.03 -19.75 -16.09
C LEU A 446 9.98 -18.79 -14.88
N CYS A 447 9.46 -19.19 -13.73
CA CYS A 447 9.66 -18.48 -12.46
C CYS A 447 11.07 -18.76 -11.92
N LYS A 448 12.08 -18.20 -12.59
CA LYS A 448 13.50 -18.60 -12.42
C LYS A 448 14.10 -18.30 -11.07
N LYS A 449 13.60 -17.27 -10.36
CA LYS A 449 14.18 -16.81 -9.10
C LYS A 449 13.38 -17.19 -7.86
N VAL A 450 12.23 -17.80 -8.02
CA VAL A 450 11.48 -18.38 -6.90
C VAL A 450 12.30 -19.54 -6.33
N THR A 451 12.66 -19.44 -5.05
CA THR A 451 13.48 -20.42 -4.34
C THR A 451 12.65 -21.39 -3.51
N GLU A 452 11.50 -20.92 -3.05
CA GLU A 452 10.54 -21.67 -2.24
C GLU A 452 9.14 -21.48 -2.82
N LEU A 453 8.37 -22.56 -2.88
CA LEU A 453 6.99 -22.52 -3.38
C LEU A 453 6.16 -23.53 -2.59
N ASP A 454 5.32 -23.00 -1.70
CA ASP A 454 4.39 -23.82 -0.93
C ASP A 454 3.08 -24.02 -1.69
N VAL A 455 2.87 -25.23 -2.19
CA VAL A 455 1.65 -25.69 -2.88
C VAL A 455 0.92 -26.77 -2.09
N SER A 456 1.20 -26.89 -0.79
CA SER A 456 0.59 -27.90 0.10
C SER A 456 -0.94 -27.74 0.21
N GLY A 457 -1.46 -26.53 -0.01
CA GLY A 457 -2.91 -26.24 -0.05
C GLY A 457 -3.59 -26.59 -1.37
N PHE A 458 -2.86 -27.00 -2.41
CA PHE A 458 -3.46 -27.22 -3.74
C PHE A 458 -4.24 -28.53 -3.80
N ASN A 459 -5.50 -28.46 -4.18
CA ASN A 459 -6.33 -29.62 -4.56
C ASN A 459 -6.33 -29.75 -6.09
N THR A 460 -5.70 -30.80 -6.60
CA THR A 460 -5.54 -31.04 -8.05
C THR A 460 -6.48 -32.10 -8.61
N SER A 461 -7.47 -32.58 -7.83
CA SER A 461 -8.35 -33.69 -8.20
C SER A 461 -9.22 -33.46 -9.46
N LYS A 462 -9.33 -32.21 -9.93
CA LYS A 462 -10.06 -31.84 -11.15
C LYS A 462 -9.14 -31.45 -12.31
N VAL A 463 -7.83 -31.40 -12.08
CA VAL A 463 -6.86 -30.98 -13.09
C VAL A 463 -6.60 -32.11 -14.07
N THR A 464 -6.62 -31.80 -15.36
CA THR A 464 -6.39 -32.78 -16.45
C THR A 464 -5.09 -32.51 -17.22
N ASP A 465 -4.51 -31.31 -17.07
CA ASP A 465 -3.32 -30.87 -17.80
C ASP A 465 -2.39 -30.09 -16.86
N MET A 466 -1.19 -30.64 -16.64
CA MET A 466 -0.10 -30.08 -15.85
C MET A 466 1.14 -29.76 -16.72
N ASN A 467 0.95 -29.70 -18.05
CA ASN A 467 2.03 -29.41 -19.00
C ASN A 467 2.79 -28.14 -18.59
N ASN A 468 4.13 -28.21 -18.55
CA ASN A 468 5.01 -27.10 -18.21
C ASN A 468 4.79 -26.43 -16.84
N MET A 469 4.05 -27.01 -15.90
CA MET A 469 3.62 -26.31 -14.68
C MET A 469 4.77 -25.66 -13.90
N PHE A 470 5.90 -26.37 -13.74
CA PHE A 470 7.11 -25.88 -13.05
C PHE A 470 8.33 -25.81 -13.97
N SER A 471 8.12 -25.92 -15.29
CA SER A 471 9.22 -25.91 -16.26
C SER A 471 10.10 -24.66 -16.11
N ARG A 472 11.44 -24.89 -16.03
CA ARG A 472 12.46 -23.83 -15.88
C ARG A 472 12.36 -23.00 -14.60
N CYS A 473 11.82 -23.55 -13.54
CA CYS A 473 11.89 -22.98 -12.19
C CYS A 473 13.29 -23.23 -11.59
N ASN A 474 14.29 -22.54 -12.14
CA ASN A 474 15.69 -22.80 -11.84
C ASN A 474 16.09 -22.47 -10.38
N GLY A 475 15.33 -21.59 -9.71
CA GLY A 475 15.58 -21.25 -8.30
C GLY A 475 15.15 -22.32 -7.31
N LEU A 476 14.19 -23.17 -7.69
CA LEU A 476 13.67 -24.21 -6.80
C LEU A 476 14.71 -25.31 -6.56
N THR A 477 15.00 -25.55 -5.28
CA THR A 477 15.87 -26.65 -4.85
C THR A 477 15.08 -27.81 -4.25
N SER A 478 13.87 -27.55 -3.76
CA SER A 478 12.95 -28.54 -3.22
C SER A 478 11.52 -28.23 -3.67
N LEU A 479 10.73 -29.29 -3.94
CA LEU A 479 9.32 -29.16 -4.25
C LEU A 479 8.55 -30.37 -3.72
N ASP A 480 7.59 -30.12 -2.83
CA ASP A 480 6.72 -31.13 -2.27
C ASP A 480 5.36 -31.11 -2.96
N LEU A 481 5.06 -32.17 -3.70
CA LEU A 481 3.80 -32.40 -4.40
C LEU A 481 3.07 -33.65 -3.85
N SER A 482 3.35 -34.01 -2.60
CA SER A 482 2.71 -35.19 -1.97
C SER A 482 1.19 -35.07 -1.82
N ASN A 483 0.66 -33.84 -1.89
CA ASN A 483 -0.79 -33.59 -1.86
C ASN A 483 -1.45 -33.60 -3.26
N PHE A 484 -0.67 -33.72 -4.35
CA PHE A 484 -1.22 -33.67 -5.71
C PHE A 484 -1.93 -35.01 -6.05
N ASN A 485 -3.20 -34.90 -6.41
CA ASN A 485 -3.94 -36.01 -7.04
C ASN A 485 -3.80 -35.89 -8.56
N THR A 486 -3.18 -36.88 -9.18
CA THR A 486 -2.90 -36.87 -10.62
C THR A 486 -3.74 -37.91 -11.41
N GLU A 487 -4.73 -38.54 -10.77
CA GLU A 487 -5.58 -39.60 -11.36
C GLU A 487 -6.23 -39.18 -12.70
N LYS A 488 -6.61 -37.88 -12.82
CA LYS A 488 -7.25 -37.36 -14.04
C LYS A 488 -6.30 -36.69 -15.01
N VAL A 489 -5.01 -36.60 -14.66
CA VAL A 489 -4.05 -35.87 -15.49
C VAL A 489 -3.66 -36.74 -16.70
N THR A 490 -3.79 -36.14 -17.88
CA THR A 490 -3.44 -36.78 -19.14
C THR A 490 -2.17 -36.26 -19.78
N ASP A 491 -1.77 -35.02 -19.44
CA ASP A 491 -0.55 -34.38 -19.96
C ASP A 491 0.29 -33.79 -18.81
N MET A 492 1.51 -34.34 -18.66
CA MET A 492 2.56 -33.85 -17.74
C MET A 492 3.84 -33.50 -18.51
N SER A 493 3.74 -33.29 -19.84
CA SER A 493 4.92 -33.00 -20.64
C SER A 493 5.62 -31.73 -20.15
N TYR A 494 6.95 -31.76 -20.09
CA TYR A 494 7.79 -30.64 -19.64
C TYR A 494 7.54 -30.15 -18.20
N MET A 495 6.85 -30.90 -17.34
CA MET A 495 6.40 -30.42 -16.01
C MET A 495 7.57 -29.91 -15.16
N PHE A 496 8.71 -30.60 -15.15
CA PHE A 496 9.93 -30.21 -14.43
C PHE A 496 11.12 -29.97 -15.38
N TYR A 497 10.83 -29.72 -16.66
CA TYR A 497 11.85 -29.49 -17.67
C TYR A 497 12.80 -28.36 -17.26
N GLN A 498 14.11 -28.66 -17.25
CA GLN A 498 15.15 -27.71 -16.88
C GLN A 498 14.99 -27.07 -15.46
N CYS A 499 14.49 -27.82 -14.48
CA CYS A 499 14.61 -27.47 -13.07
C CYS A 499 16.03 -27.84 -12.58
N ILE A 500 17.04 -27.11 -13.05
CA ILE A 500 18.45 -27.50 -13.01
C ILE A 500 19.07 -27.59 -11.61
N ASN A 501 18.49 -26.91 -10.61
CA ASN A 501 18.99 -26.89 -9.23
C ASN A 501 18.17 -27.77 -8.26
N MET A 502 17.20 -28.56 -8.76
CA MET A 502 16.36 -29.40 -7.91
C MET A 502 17.20 -30.48 -7.21
N THR A 503 17.09 -30.55 -5.88
CA THR A 503 17.76 -31.54 -5.04
C THR A 503 16.79 -32.50 -4.36
N ASN A 504 15.53 -32.10 -4.21
CA ASN A 504 14.49 -32.89 -3.57
C ASN A 504 13.14 -32.68 -4.25
N LEU A 505 12.54 -33.78 -4.74
CA LEU A 505 11.25 -33.79 -5.42
C LEU A 505 10.35 -34.88 -4.83
N ASN A 506 9.24 -34.48 -4.20
CA ASN A 506 8.29 -35.38 -3.58
C ASN A 506 7.04 -35.57 -4.47
N LEU A 507 6.90 -36.77 -5.05
CA LEU A 507 5.81 -37.21 -5.91
C LEU A 507 5.07 -38.42 -5.30
N SER A 508 4.98 -38.48 -3.96
CA SER A 508 4.52 -39.67 -3.22
C SER A 508 3.13 -40.17 -3.65
N HIS A 509 2.24 -39.31 -4.07
CA HIS A 509 0.88 -39.65 -4.46
C HIS A 509 0.61 -39.55 -5.97
N PHE A 510 1.66 -39.42 -6.78
CA PHE A 510 1.46 -39.38 -8.24
C PHE A 510 0.93 -40.72 -8.77
N ASP A 511 -0.09 -40.64 -9.60
CA ASP A 511 -0.57 -41.73 -10.45
C ASP A 511 -0.27 -41.36 -11.92
N MET A 512 0.50 -42.23 -12.60
CA MET A 512 0.86 -42.05 -14.01
C MET A 512 0.00 -42.90 -14.94
N SER A 513 -0.98 -43.66 -14.41
CA SER A 513 -1.77 -44.60 -15.20
C SER A 513 -2.62 -43.97 -16.29
N GLY A 514 -3.12 -42.75 -16.04
CA GLY A 514 -3.88 -41.94 -17.00
C GLY A 514 -3.03 -41.04 -17.90
N VAL A 515 -1.72 -40.92 -17.65
CA VAL A 515 -0.85 -39.97 -18.36
C VAL A 515 -0.46 -40.48 -19.73
N SER A 516 -1.04 -39.90 -20.77
CA SER A 516 -0.75 -40.21 -22.17
C SER A 516 0.44 -39.45 -22.74
N ASN A 517 0.73 -38.24 -22.21
CA ASN A 517 1.84 -37.39 -22.64
C ASN A 517 2.71 -36.99 -21.45
N LYS A 518 3.95 -37.46 -21.45
CA LYS A 518 4.98 -37.09 -20.45
C LYS A 518 6.31 -36.70 -21.11
N GLN A 519 6.25 -36.24 -22.36
CA GLN A 519 7.44 -35.88 -23.14
C GLN A 519 8.32 -34.90 -22.37
N ASP A 520 9.62 -35.20 -22.23
CA ASP A 520 10.62 -34.34 -21.61
C ASP A 520 10.24 -33.87 -20.17
N MET A 521 9.39 -34.63 -19.46
CA MET A 521 8.85 -34.22 -18.13
C MET A 521 9.94 -33.81 -17.14
N CYS A 522 11.04 -34.57 -17.09
CA CYS A 522 12.18 -34.36 -16.20
C CYS A 522 13.49 -34.07 -16.95
N ARG A 523 13.44 -33.73 -18.23
CA ARG A 523 14.64 -33.47 -19.01
C ARG A 523 15.43 -32.29 -18.43
N ASP A 524 16.74 -32.46 -18.28
CA ASP A 524 17.68 -31.53 -17.66
C ASP A 524 17.33 -31.21 -16.18
N LEU A 525 16.59 -32.08 -15.49
CA LEU A 525 16.35 -31.99 -14.05
C LEU A 525 17.67 -32.16 -13.30
N SER A 526 17.96 -31.27 -12.35
CA SER A 526 19.10 -31.32 -11.41
C SER A 526 20.50 -31.27 -12.06
N THR A 527 20.62 -30.81 -13.29
CA THR A 527 21.90 -30.82 -14.03
C THR A 527 22.97 -29.90 -13.40
N GLU A 528 22.58 -28.85 -12.68
CA GLU A 528 23.50 -27.98 -11.95
C GLU A 528 23.76 -28.46 -10.51
N SER A 529 22.78 -29.12 -9.89
CA SER A 529 22.93 -29.67 -8.53
C SER A 529 23.71 -30.97 -8.52
N GLY A 530 23.71 -31.71 -9.62
CA GLY A 530 24.40 -32.99 -9.79
C GLY A 530 23.78 -34.17 -9.02
N ALA A 531 22.78 -33.94 -8.17
CA ALA A 531 22.06 -34.99 -7.42
C ALA A 531 20.63 -34.58 -7.09
N CYS A 532 19.70 -35.52 -7.13
CA CYS A 532 18.30 -35.32 -6.73
C CYS A 532 17.73 -36.54 -6.01
N THR A 533 17.06 -36.29 -4.88
CA THR A 533 16.24 -37.29 -4.21
C THR A 533 14.81 -37.20 -4.74
N ILE A 534 14.27 -38.29 -5.31
CA ILE A 534 12.89 -38.33 -5.78
C ILE A 534 12.13 -39.37 -4.94
N THR A 535 11.12 -38.89 -4.20
CA THR A 535 10.19 -39.74 -3.46
C THR A 535 8.97 -40.02 -4.33
N CYS A 536 8.75 -41.26 -4.74
CA CYS A 536 7.62 -41.60 -5.60
C CYS A 536 7.27 -43.11 -5.53
N PRO A 537 6.03 -43.50 -5.93
CA PRO A 537 5.65 -44.91 -6.12
C PRO A 537 6.53 -45.62 -7.17
N THR A 538 6.70 -46.93 -7.02
CA THR A 538 7.49 -47.73 -7.95
C THR A 538 7.03 -47.62 -9.41
N ALA A 539 5.71 -47.51 -9.64
CA ALA A 539 5.16 -47.33 -10.98
C ALA A 539 5.61 -46.01 -11.63
N VAL A 540 5.66 -44.91 -10.85
CA VAL A 540 6.14 -43.60 -11.30
C VAL A 540 7.63 -43.65 -11.60
N ARG A 541 8.43 -44.27 -10.73
CA ARG A 541 9.86 -44.51 -10.97
C ARG A 541 10.08 -45.24 -12.28
N THR A 542 9.39 -46.38 -12.50
CA THR A 542 9.49 -47.14 -13.74
C THR A 542 9.13 -46.30 -14.96
N ALA A 543 8.08 -45.48 -14.87
CA ALA A 543 7.66 -44.61 -15.95
C ALA A 543 8.69 -43.54 -16.30
N LEU A 544 9.43 -43.00 -15.30
CA LEU A 544 10.49 -42.02 -15.51
C LEU A 544 11.80 -42.63 -16.01
N GLU A 545 12.21 -43.81 -15.48
CA GLU A 545 13.46 -44.52 -15.86
C GLU A 545 13.42 -45.11 -17.28
N HIS A 546 12.25 -45.55 -17.76
CA HIS A 546 12.10 -46.16 -19.10
C HIS A 546 11.81 -45.11 -20.20
N GLY A 547 11.72 -43.81 -19.87
CA GLY A 547 11.59 -42.72 -20.83
C GLY A 547 12.94 -42.10 -21.18
N THR A 548 12.93 -41.18 -22.16
CA THR A 548 14.06 -40.31 -22.48
C THR A 548 14.11 -39.07 -21.55
N ASP A 549 13.39 -39.14 -20.46
CA ASP A 549 12.94 -37.97 -19.70
C ASP A 549 13.90 -37.54 -18.59
N LEU A 550 14.79 -38.45 -18.14
CA LEU A 550 15.82 -38.11 -17.14
C LEU A 550 17.16 -37.80 -17.82
N PRO A 551 17.99 -36.90 -17.23
CA PRO A 551 19.36 -36.70 -17.69
C PRO A 551 20.13 -38.01 -17.74
N THR A 552 20.78 -38.30 -18.87
CA THR A 552 21.50 -39.56 -19.10
C THR A 552 22.92 -39.58 -18.52
N SER A 553 23.43 -38.46 -18.08
CA SER A 553 24.76 -38.35 -17.47
C SER A 553 24.86 -37.12 -16.55
N GLY A 554 25.75 -37.21 -15.55
CA GLY A 554 26.11 -36.09 -14.69
C GLY A 554 25.17 -35.85 -13.49
N VAL A 555 24.07 -36.59 -13.35
CA VAL A 555 23.14 -36.48 -12.23
C VAL A 555 22.95 -37.83 -11.54
N VAL A 556 23.02 -37.82 -10.20
CA VAL A 556 22.75 -38.98 -9.36
C VAL A 556 21.33 -38.91 -8.80
N PHE A 557 20.47 -39.84 -9.14
CA PHE A 557 19.11 -39.93 -8.59
C PHE A 557 19.05 -40.92 -7.43
N THR A 558 18.56 -40.46 -6.29
CA THR A 558 18.22 -41.28 -5.14
C THR A 558 16.70 -41.49 -5.10
N TRP A 559 16.26 -42.72 -5.24
CA TRP A 559 14.85 -43.07 -5.23
C TRP A 559 14.39 -43.47 -3.83
N VAL A 560 13.32 -42.87 -3.36
CA VAL A 560 12.67 -43.23 -2.10
C VAL A 560 11.25 -43.66 -2.41
N THR A 561 10.86 -44.84 -1.93
CA THR A 561 9.47 -45.31 -2.00
C THR A 561 8.73 -44.78 -0.79
N PRO A 562 7.53 -44.13 -0.96
CA PRO A 562 6.74 -43.56 0.12
C PRO A 562 6.28 -44.65 1.12
#